data_9a32be3a068268c85fc8e51094a77f89
#
_entry.id   9a32be3a068268c85fc8e51094a77f89
#
_cell.length_a   1.000
_cell.length_b   1.000
_cell.length_c   1.000
_cell.angle_alpha   90.00
_cell.angle_beta   90.00
_cell.angle_gamma   90.00
#
_symmetry.space_group_name_H-M   'P 1'
#
loop_
_entity.id
_entity.type
_entity.pdbx_description
1 polymer ?
#
loop_
_entity_poly.entity_id
_entity_poly.type
_entity_poly.pdbx_seq_one_letter_code
_entity_poly.pdbx_strand_id
1 'polypeptide(L)'
;MMNIEALLAYVREHFPNRYGEKVPMAQYTSFHIGGPADLLVAPESVDELQGLLKEAKKYAVPTFILGNGSNLLVRDGGIRGLVIKLGNHLNGLSACGVTMEAGAGVSLAQAARFAAESGLSGLEFAVGIPGSLGGAVIMNAGAYDGDMGHVVKSVTALNGTGEIVRLTQKDLDFSYRHSALQYQDLVVLSVSFVLKPEEQQIIEAKMADFSRRRRTKQPLDYPSAGSTFKRPFGHYAAALIDEA
;
A
#
# COMPACT_ATOMS: atom_id res chain seq x y z
N MET A 1 24.94 3.94 -16.16
CA MET A 1 25.49 3.56 -14.85
C MET A 1 24.74 4.37 -13.80
N MET A 2 24.25 3.73 -12.73
CA MET A 2 23.55 4.41 -11.62
C MET A 2 24.43 5.50 -11.00
N ASN A 3 23.91 6.73 -10.89
CA ASN A 3 24.62 7.85 -10.27
C ASN A 3 23.83 8.37 -9.07
N ILE A 4 23.96 7.69 -7.94
CA ILE A 4 23.23 8.02 -6.71
C ILE A 4 23.72 9.33 -6.09
N GLU A 5 25.00 9.71 -6.25
CA GLU A 5 25.56 10.96 -5.72
C GLU A 5 24.92 12.19 -6.38
N ALA A 6 24.67 12.13 -7.69
CA ALA A 6 23.99 13.23 -8.38
C ALA A 6 22.52 13.37 -7.92
N LEU A 7 21.83 12.25 -7.68
CA LEU A 7 20.49 12.27 -7.12
C LEU A 7 20.49 12.78 -5.69
N LEU A 8 21.48 12.42 -4.87
CA LEU A 8 21.62 12.88 -3.50
C LEU A 8 21.80 14.39 -3.41
N ALA A 9 22.55 15.01 -4.35
CA ALA A 9 22.68 16.45 -4.42
C ALA A 9 21.31 17.14 -4.62
N TYR A 10 20.51 16.65 -5.56
CA TYR A 10 19.13 17.11 -5.77
C TYR A 10 18.26 16.92 -4.52
N VAL A 11 18.35 15.74 -3.88
CA VAL A 11 17.54 15.42 -2.70
C VAL A 11 17.89 16.32 -1.51
N ARG A 12 19.18 16.63 -1.30
CA ARG A 12 19.62 17.54 -0.23
C ARG A 12 19.05 18.94 -0.39
N GLU A 13 18.94 19.43 -1.61
CA GLU A 13 18.41 20.75 -1.94
C GLU A 13 16.87 20.82 -1.77
N HIS A 14 16.14 19.79 -2.26
CA HIS A 14 14.67 19.83 -2.38
C HIS A 14 13.92 19.14 -1.23
N PHE A 15 14.59 18.27 -0.45
CA PHE A 15 13.97 17.49 0.63
C PHE A 15 14.69 17.65 1.98
N PRO A 16 14.96 18.88 2.45
CA PRO A 16 15.66 19.08 3.72
C PRO A 16 14.88 18.40 4.86
N ASN A 17 15.58 17.58 5.67
CA ASN A 17 15.01 16.80 6.80
C ASN A 17 13.97 15.73 6.42
N ARG A 18 13.77 15.44 5.13
CA ARG A 18 12.82 14.44 4.63
C ARG A 18 13.50 13.33 3.82
N TYR A 19 14.79 13.14 4.02
CA TYR A 19 15.56 12.05 3.45
C TYR A 19 16.50 11.43 4.48
N GLY A 20 16.98 10.23 4.18
CA GLY A 20 18.02 9.56 4.93
C GLY A 20 18.89 8.69 4.03
N GLU A 21 20.17 8.62 4.34
CA GLU A 21 21.15 7.78 3.67
C GLU A 21 21.38 6.51 4.51
N LYS A 22 21.57 5.36 3.86
CA LYS A 22 21.79 4.05 4.52
C LYS A 22 20.78 3.73 5.62
N VAL A 23 19.50 4.02 5.34
CA VAL A 23 18.42 3.90 6.33
C VAL A 23 18.07 2.43 6.56
N PRO A 24 18.15 1.91 7.81
CA PRO A 24 17.77 0.52 8.11
C PRO A 24 16.28 0.27 7.82
N MET A 25 16.00 -0.59 6.86
CA MET A 25 14.62 -0.89 6.46
C MET A 25 13.82 -1.64 7.52
N ALA A 26 14.48 -2.25 8.49
CA ALA A 26 13.84 -2.81 9.68
C ALA A 26 12.93 -1.81 10.43
N GLN A 27 13.22 -0.50 10.35
CA GLN A 27 12.39 0.57 10.93
C GLN A 27 11.12 0.86 10.13
N TYR A 28 11.06 0.40 8.89
CA TYR A 28 10.00 0.71 7.91
C TYR A 28 9.22 -0.53 7.44
N THR A 29 9.48 -1.67 8.05
CA THR A 29 8.76 -2.92 7.80
C THR A 29 8.06 -3.40 9.06
N SER A 30 6.84 -3.93 8.95
CA SER A 30 6.14 -4.54 10.08
C SER A 30 6.77 -5.85 10.54
N PHE A 31 7.68 -6.41 9.76
CA PHE A 31 8.49 -7.57 10.12
C PHE A 31 9.70 -7.21 10.98
N HIS A 32 10.03 -5.92 11.09
CA HIS A 32 11.20 -5.41 11.84
C HIS A 32 12.53 -6.02 11.42
N ILE A 33 12.62 -6.46 10.17
CA ILE A 33 13.81 -7.00 9.51
C ILE A 33 14.11 -6.20 8.26
N GLY A 34 15.38 -5.98 7.93
CA GLY A 34 15.82 -5.38 6.69
C GLY A 34 17.09 -4.57 6.82
N GLY A 35 18.04 -4.85 5.91
CA GLY A 35 19.26 -4.07 5.73
C GLY A 35 18.98 -2.67 5.19
N PRO A 36 20.02 -1.85 4.94
CA PRO A 36 19.88 -0.45 4.63
C PRO A 36 19.36 -0.18 3.21
N ALA A 37 18.47 0.80 3.06
CA ALA A 37 18.23 1.47 1.79
C ALA A 37 19.37 2.47 1.53
N ASP A 38 19.87 2.55 0.30
CA ASP A 38 20.92 3.51 -0.04
C ASP A 38 20.45 4.95 0.22
N LEU A 39 19.25 5.26 -0.23
CA LEU A 39 18.59 6.55 -0.04
C LEU A 39 17.09 6.33 0.20
N LEU A 40 16.54 6.97 1.23
CA LEU A 40 15.10 7.01 1.49
C LEU A 40 14.66 8.46 1.47
N VAL A 41 13.57 8.75 0.75
CA VAL A 41 12.98 10.10 0.65
C VAL A 41 11.47 10.02 0.88
N ALA A 42 10.94 11.02 1.61
CA ALA A 42 9.51 11.16 1.87
C ALA A 42 8.98 12.47 1.22
N PRO A 43 8.45 12.42 -0.01
CA PRO A 43 7.83 13.60 -0.64
C PRO A 43 6.53 13.96 0.08
N GLU A 44 6.16 15.25 0.07
CA GLU A 44 4.94 15.78 0.71
C GLU A 44 3.91 16.31 -0.31
N SER A 45 4.20 16.19 -1.60
CA SER A 45 3.26 16.53 -2.67
C SER A 45 3.42 15.63 -3.88
N VAL A 46 2.44 15.65 -4.77
CA VAL A 46 2.52 14.97 -6.06
C VAL A 46 3.62 15.59 -6.94
N ASP A 47 3.78 16.91 -6.90
CA ASP A 47 4.81 17.62 -7.68
C ASP A 47 6.22 17.22 -7.21
N GLU A 48 6.44 17.12 -5.90
CA GLU A 48 7.70 16.61 -5.35
C GLU A 48 7.97 15.17 -5.77
N LEU A 49 6.95 14.32 -5.72
CA LEU A 49 7.06 12.93 -6.16
C LEU A 49 7.41 12.84 -7.65
N GLN A 50 6.76 13.65 -8.51
CA GLN A 50 7.07 13.73 -9.94
C GLN A 50 8.51 14.19 -10.19
N GLY A 51 8.94 15.25 -9.51
CA GLY A 51 10.31 15.75 -9.59
C GLY A 51 11.35 14.69 -9.20
N LEU A 52 11.10 14.01 -8.07
CA LEU A 52 11.97 12.96 -7.56
C LEU A 52 12.08 11.75 -8.52
N LEU A 53 10.96 11.28 -9.06
CA LEU A 53 10.94 10.19 -10.05
C LEU A 53 11.67 10.57 -11.34
N LYS A 54 11.47 11.81 -11.83
CA LYS A 54 12.16 12.33 -13.02
C LYS A 54 13.68 12.37 -12.83
N GLU A 55 14.15 12.89 -11.70
CA GLU A 55 15.58 12.95 -11.40
C GLU A 55 16.19 11.54 -11.16
N ALA A 56 15.47 10.65 -10.47
CA ALA A 56 15.89 9.27 -10.31
C ALA A 56 16.07 8.58 -11.68
N LYS A 57 15.14 8.76 -12.60
CA LYS A 57 15.22 8.23 -13.98
C LYS A 57 16.39 8.83 -14.76
N LYS A 58 16.59 10.15 -14.69
CA LYS A 58 17.69 10.87 -15.33
C LYS A 58 19.08 10.31 -14.91
N TYR A 59 19.22 9.98 -13.63
CA TYR A 59 20.46 9.43 -13.08
C TYR A 59 20.52 7.90 -13.08
N ALA A 60 19.55 7.23 -13.73
CA ALA A 60 19.42 5.77 -13.78
C ALA A 60 19.43 5.11 -12.40
N VAL A 61 18.85 5.76 -11.38
CA VAL A 61 18.72 5.21 -10.02
C VAL A 61 17.45 4.40 -9.94
N PRO A 62 17.52 3.09 -9.62
CA PRO A 62 16.32 2.28 -9.39
C PRO A 62 15.47 2.85 -8.25
N THR A 63 14.15 2.81 -8.42
CA THR A 63 13.20 3.32 -7.42
C THR A 63 12.38 2.18 -6.83
N PHE A 64 12.12 2.27 -5.53
CA PHE A 64 11.23 1.38 -4.80
C PHE A 64 10.18 2.20 -4.04
N ILE A 65 8.90 1.98 -4.35
CA ILE A 65 7.80 2.69 -3.69
C ILE A 65 7.41 1.93 -2.43
N LEU A 66 7.46 2.62 -1.29
CA LEU A 66 7.18 2.06 0.02
C LEU A 66 5.88 2.66 0.60
N GLY A 67 4.91 1.82 0.87
CA GLY A 67 3.75 2.13 1.72
C GLY A 67 4.06 1.88 3.19
N ASN A 68 3.22 1.12 3.90
CA ASN A 68 3.42 0.80 5.32
C ASN A 68 4.37 -0.38 5.57
N GLY A 69 5.00 -0.96 4.55
CA GLY A 69 5.98 -2.03 4.69
C GLY A 69 5.43 -3.33 5.30
N SER A 70 4.12 -3.54 5.26
CA SER A 70 3.45 -4.66 5.94
C SER A 70 3.43 -5.98 5.14
N ASN A 71 3.91 -5.95 3.90
CA ASN A 71 4.01 -7.11 3.01
C ASN A 71 5.39 -7.16 2.36
N LEU A 72 6.43 -6.83 3.14
CA LEU A 72 7.78 -6.64 2.63
C LEU A 72 8.80 -7.35 3.54
N LEU A 73 9.63 -8.19 2.92
CA LEU A 73 10.84 -8.74 3.49
C LEU A 73 12.05 -8.13 2.78
N VAL A 74 12.84 -7.35 3.49
CA VAL A 74 14.10 -6.79 2.98
C VAL A 74 15.26 -7.62 3.52
N ARG A 75 16.13 -8.10 2.61
CA ARG A 75 17.33 -8.88 2.97
C ARG A 75 18.38 -7.98 3.62
N ASP A 76 19.39 -8.59 4.27
CA ASP A 76 20.50 -7.89 4.96
C ASP A 76 21.28 -6.95 4.02
N GLY A 77 21.39 -7.29 2.73
CA GLY A 77 21.97 -6.41 1.71
C GLY A 77 21.18 -5.11 1.50
N GLY A 78 19.95 -5.02 1.98
CA GLY A 78 19.10 -3.83 1.87
C GLY A 78 18.54 -3.58 0.46
N ILE A 79 18.18 -2.34 0.19
CA ILE A 79 17.62 -1.89 -1.09
C ILE A 79 18.60 -0.95 -1.78
N ARG A 80 19.06 -1.33 -2.98
CA ARG A 80 19.94 -0.48 -3.82
C ARG A 80 19.12 0.55 -4.58
N GLY A 81 19.56 1.81 -4.51
CA GLY A 81 18.90 2.95 -5.15
C GLY A 81 18.03 3.77 -4.19
N LEU A 82 16.89 4.25 -4.69
CA LEU A 82 16.00 5.17 -4.00
C LEU A 82 14.76 4.45 -3.48
N VAL A 83 14.50 4.54 -2.19
CA VAL A 83 13.21 4.20 -1.59
C VAL A 83 12.38 5.47 -1.43
N ILE A 84 11.19 5.51 -2.02
CA ILE A 84 10.24 6.60 -1.88
C ILE A 84 9.16 6.18 -0.89
N LYS A 85 9.15 6.78 0.29
CA LYS A 85 8.16 6.53 1.33
C LYS A 85 6.93 7.39 1.08
N LEU A 86 5.87 6.77 0.57
CA LEU A 86 4.57 7.44 0.46
C LEU A 86 3.92 7.54 1.86
N GLY A 87 3.37 8.71 2.16
CA GLY A 87 2.84 8.98 3.49
C GLY A 87 1.73 10.03 3.49
N ASN A 88 1.79 10.92 4.45
CA ASN A 88 0.72 11.81 4.88
C ASN A 88 0.17 12.78 3.82
N HIS A 89 0.86 13.05 2.73
CA HIS A 89 0.39 13.93 1.66
C HIS A 89 -0.65 13.27 0.72
N LEU A 90 -0.72 11.93 0.75
CA LEU A 90 -1.71 11.15 0.00
C LEU A 90 -2.74 10.50 0.95
N ASN A 91 -3.26 11.26 1.92
CA ASN A 91 -4.17 10.77 2.95
C ASN A 91 -5.58 11.39 2.89
N GLY A 92 -5.91 12.10 1.82
CA GLY A 92 -7.26 12.64 1.61
C GLY A 92 -8.32 11.54 1.60
N LEU A 93 -9.47 11.81 2.24
CA LEU A 93 -10.66 10.97 2.26
C LEU A 93 -11.88 11.84 1.95
N SER A 94 -12.72 11.39 1.04
CA SER A 94 -14.00 12.04 0.75
C SER A 94 -15.04 11.03 0.28
N ALA A 95 -16.32 11.33 0.50
CA ALA A 95 -17.42 10.51 0.03
C ALA A 95 -18.52 11.40 -0.59
N CYS A 96 -19.12 10.92 -1.68
CA CYS A 96 -20.27 11.55 -2.33
C CYS A 96 -21.21 10.47 -2.87
N GLY A 97 -22.41 10.38 -2.31
CA GLY A 97 -23.33 9.29 -2.61
C GLY A 97 -22.71 7.93 -2.29
N VAL A 98 -22.64 7.05 -3.25
CA VAL A 98 -22.04 5.70 -3.12
C VAL A 98 -20.55 5.65 -3.50
N THR A 99 -19.97 6.77 -3.90
CA THR A 99 -18.55 6.84 -4.30
C THR A 99 -17.71 7.40 -3.16
N MET A 100 -16.61 6.71 -2.85
CA MET A 100 -15.59 7.17 -1.91
C MET A 100 -14.27 7.33 -2.66
N GLU A 101 -13.55 8.42 -2.40
CA GLU A 101 -12.19 8.68 -2.89
C GLU A 101 -11.24 8.66 -1.71
N ALA A 102 -10.10 7.98 -1.88
CA ALA A 102 -9.10 7.89 -0.83
C ALA A 102 -7.68 7.94 -1.40
N GLY A 103 -6.79 8.68 -0.75
CA GLY A 103 -5.38 8.75 -1.11
C GLY A 103 -4.63 7.45 -0.84
N ALA A 104 -3.60 7.17 -1.64
CA ALA A 104 -2.83 5.92 -1.56
C ALA A 104 -2.10 5.72 -0.22
N GLY A 105 -1.81 6.80 0.51
CA GLY A 105 -1.18 6.78 1.84
C GLY A 105 -2.12 6.45 2.99
N VAL A 106 -3.44 6.52 2.79
CA VAL A 106 -4.46 6.17 3.81
C VAL A 106 -4.27 4.72 4.23
N SER A 107 -4.33 4.44 5.54
CA SER A 107 -4.34 3.06 6.01
C SER A 107 -5.68 2.38 5.73
N LEU A 108 -5.65 1.07 5.50
CA LEU A 108 -6.88 0.30 5.26
C LEU A 108 -7.90 0.43 6.40
N ALA A 109 -7.43 0.46 7.64
CA ALA A 109 -8.28 0.65 8.80
C ALA A 109 -8.93 2.05 8.84
N GLN A 110 -8.22 3.10 8.40
CA GLN A 110 -8.79 4.45 8.27
C GLN A 110 -9.83 4.51 7.16
N ALA A 111 -9.55 3.92 5.99
CA ALA A 111 -10.50 3.85 4.88
C ALA A 111 -11.78 3.12 5.27
N ALA A 112 -11.67 1.97 5.96
CA ALA A 112 -12.82 1.21 6.42
C ALA A 112 -13.67 1.98 7.46
N ARG A 113 -13.02 2.67 8.41
CA ARG A 113 -13.74 3.51 9.40
C ARG A 113 -14.45 4.67 8.72
N PHE A 114 -13.78 5.40 7.84
CA PHE A 114 -14.39 6.51 7.11
C PHE A 114 -15.59 6.07 6.26
N ALA A 115 -15.51 4.89 5.62
CA ALA A 115 -16.63 4.31 4.90
C ALA A 115 -17.82 4.03 5.84
N ALA A 116 -17.58 3.42 7.02
CA ALA A 116 -18.62 3.16 8.02
C ALA A 116 -19.28 4.45 8.54
N GLU A 117 -18.49 5.47 8.89
CA GLU A 117 -18.96 6.79 9.31
C GLU A 117 -19.77 7.51 8.22
N SER A 118 -19.52 7.17 6.95
CA SER A 118 -20.25 7.66 5.78
C SER A 118 -21.48 6.81 5.43
N GLY A 119 -21.80 5.77 6.20
CA GLY A 119 -22.91 4.85 5.92
C GLY A 119 -22.67 4.00 4.64
N LEU A 120 -21.42 3.64 4.35
CA LEU A 120 -21.01 2.94 3.15
C LEU A 120 -20.37 1.58 3.49
N SER A 121 -21.05 0.50 3.15
CA SER A 121 -20.63 -0.89 3.32
C SER A 121 -19.81 -1.37 2.11
N GLY A 122 -18.84 -2.24 2.35
CA GLY A 122 -18.01 -2.89 1.35
C GLY A 122 -16.53 -2.92 1.70
N LEU A 123 -16.07 -2.11 2.67
CA LEU A 123 -14.68 -2.07 3.13
C LEU A 123 -14.46 -2.72 4.50
N GLU A 124 -15.44 -3.39 5.09
CA GLU A 124 -15.33 -4.00 6.42
C GLU A 124 -14.21 -5.02 6.51
N PHE A 125 -13.96 -5.78 5.43
CA PHE A 125 -12.89 -6.77 5.36
C PHE A 125 -11.50 -6.16 5.57
N ALA A 126 -11.36 -4.87 5.28
CA ALA A 126 -10.09 -4.16 5.29
C ALA A 126 -9.67 -3.69 6.70
N VAL A 127 -10.59 -3.63 7.67
CA VAL A 127 -10.36 -3.04 9.00
C VAL A 127 -9.15 -3.64 9.74
N GLY A 128 -8.92 -4.93 9.58
CA GLY A 128 -7.84 -5.65 10.25
C GLY A 128 -6.58 -5.86 9.40
N ILE A 129 -6.58 -5.49 8.13
CA ILE A 129 -5.43 -5.69 7.25
C ILE A 129 -4.44 -4.54 7.46
N PRO A 130 -3.18 -4.81 7.90
CA PRO A 130 -2.17 -3.77 7.97
C PRO A 130 -1.73 -3.37 6.56
N GLY A 131 -1.55 -2.09 6.32
CA GLY A 131 -1.06 -1.59 5.04
C GLY A 131 -1.65 -0.26 4.64
N SER A 132 -1.07 0.34 3.61
CA SER A 132 -1.60 1.52 2.93
C SER A 132 -2.51 1.11 1.78
N LEU A 133 -3.41 1.99 1.40
CA LEU A 133 -4.39 1.75 0.35
C LEU A 133 -3.72 1.49 -1.01
N GLY A 134 -2.68 2.26 -1.36
CA GLY A 134 -1.92 2.02 -2.59
C GLY A 134 -1.33 0.60 -2.65
N GLY A 135 -0.68 0.16 -1.56
CA GLY A 135 -0.17 -1.21 -1.48
C GLY A 135 -1.27 -2.28 -1.51
N ALA A 136 -2.42 -1.99 -0.91
CA ALA A 136 -3.57 -2.89 -0.90
C ALA A 136 -4.15 -3.12 -2.30
N VAL A 137 -4.25 -2.07 -3.11
CA VAL A 137 -4.75 -2.18 -4.50
C VAL A 137 -3.74 -2.94 -5.37
N ILE A 138 -2.44 -2.65 -5.24
CA ILE A 138 -1.39 -3.39 -5.96
C ILE A 138 -1.48 -4.89 -5.69
N MET A 139 -1.71 -5.28 -4.43
CA MET A 139 -1.77 -6.69 -4.02
C MET A 139 -3.16 -7.32 -4.10
N ASN A 140 -4.19 -6.59 -4.56
CA ASN A 140 -5.58 -6.99 -4.39
C ASN A 140 -5.83 -7.56 -2.99
N ALA A 141 -5.53 -6.76 -1.96
CA ALA A 141 -5.63 -7.18 -0.56
C ALA A 141 -7.07 -7.58 -0.23
N GLY A 142 -7.21 -8.68 0.48
CA GLY A 142 -8.52 -9.20 0.85
C GLY A 142 -8.48 -10.14 2.04
N ALA A 143 -9.62 -10.21 2.74
CA ALA A 143 -9.90 -11.09 3.86
C ALA A 143 -11.42 -11.31 3.98
N TYR A 144 -11.85 -12.39 4.62
CA TYR A 144 -13.28 -12.63 4.91
C TYR A 144 -14.18 -12.52 3.66
N ASP A 145 -13.71 -13.11 2.55
CA ASP A 145 -14.38 -13.16 1.24
C ASP A 145 -14.60 -11.80 0.56
N GLY A 146 -14.00 -10.72 1.10
CA GLY A 146 -13.90 -9.41 0.45
C GLY A 146 -12.47 -9.12 -0.01
N ASP A 147 -12.32 -8.35 -1.10
CA ASP A 147 -11.04 -7.84 -1.60
C ASP A 147 -11.21 -6.50 -2.33
N MET A 148 -10.08 -5.88 -2.70
CA MET A 148 -10.10 -4.59 -3.39
C MET A 148 -10.81 -4.67 -4.75
N GLY A 149 -10.67 -5.75 -5.48
CA GLY A 149 -11.28 -5.93 -6.81
C GLY A 149 -12.81 -5.88 -6.79
N HIS A 150 -13.46 -6.19 -5.66
CA HIS A 150 -14.91 -6.09 -5.53
C HIS A 150 -15.44 -4.66 -5.36
N VAL A 151 -14.61 -3.73 -4.91
CA VAL A 151 -15.05 -2.38 -4.50
C VAL A 151 -14.34 -1.24 -5.23
N VAL A 152 -13.15 -1.49 -5.81
CA VAL A 152 -12.39 -0.49 -6.56
C VAL A 152 -13.05 -0.22 -7.90
N LYS A 153 -13.37 1.05 -8.17
CA LYS A 153 -13.87 1.56 -9.44
C LYS A 153 -12.75 1.97 -10.38
N SER A 154 -11.78 2.71 -9.86
CA SER A 154 -10.64 3.21 -10.63
C SER A 154 -9.49 3.59 -9.71
N VAL A 155 -8.31 3.70 -10.30
CA VAL A 155 -7.08 4.17 -9.66
C VAL A 155 -6.52 5.34 -10.44
N THR A 156 -6.10 6.39 -9.75
CA THR A 156 -5.27 7.45 -10.32
C THR A 156 -3.82 7.18 -9.94
N ALA A 157 -2.92 7.19 -10.91
CA ALA A 157 -1.51 6.87 -10.71
C ALA A 157 -0.60 7.81 -11.51
N LEU A 158 0.67 7.91 -11.10
CA LEU A 158 1.76 8.46 -11.91
C LEU A 158 2.41 7.33 -12.72
N ASN A 159 2.63 7.56 -14.01
CA ASN A 159 3.42 6.65 -14.83
C ASN A 159 4.93 7.00 -14.77
N GLY A 160 5.77 6.14 -15.34
CA GLY A 160 7.23 6.33 -15.37
C GLY A 160 7.71 7.56 -16.17
N THR A 161 6.81 8.30 -16.85
CA THR A 161 7.09 9.60 -17.49
C THR A 161 6.68 10.79 -16.61
N GLY A 162 6.03 10.51 -15.46
CA GLY A 162 5.53 11.52 -14.54
C GLY A 162 4.16 12.08 -14.92
N GLU A 163 3.42 11.42 -15.84
CA GLU A 163 2.06 11.81 -16.21
C GLU A 163 1.04 11.12 -15.30
N ILE A 164 -0.05 11.84 -15.00
CA ILE A 164 -1.17 11.28 -14.26
C ILE A 164 -2.03 10.47 -15.22
N VAL A 165 -2.22 9.20 -14.91
CA VAL A 165 -3.07 8.27 -15.65
C VAL A 165 -4.20 7.76 -14.75
N ARG A 166 -5.33 7.44 -15.36
CA ARG A 166 -6.47 6.82 -14.68
C ARG A 166 -6.72 5.43 -15.25
N LEU A 167 -6.73 4.45 -14.36
CA LEU A 167 -7.00 3.05 -14.69
C LEU A 167 -8.39 2.67 -14.18
N THR A 168 -9.18 2.04 -15.03
CA THR A 168 -10.47 1.49 -14.66
C THR A 168 -10.31 0.11 -14.00
N GLN A 169 -11.37 -0.41 -13.40
CA GLN A 169 -11.37 -1.76 -12.83
C GLN A 169 -10.93 -2.84 -13.86
N LYS A 170 -11.25 -2.67 -15.13
CA LYS A 170 -10.84 -3.60 -16.20
C LYS A 170 -9.33 -3.57 -16.44
N ASP A 171 -8.74 -2.38 -16.39
CA ASP A 171 -7.30 -2.19 -16.62
C ASP A 171 -6.47 -2.76 -15.45
N LEU A 172 -7.08 -2.92 -14.28
CA LEU A 172 -6.43 -3.41 -13.06
C LEU A 172 -6.33 -4.94 -12.99
N ASP A 173 -7.08 -5.68 -13.78
CA ASP A 173 -7.05 -7.15 -13.92
C ASP A 173 -6.91 -7.88 -12.58
N PHE A 174 -7.83 -7.58 -11.66
CA PHE A 174 -7.79 -8.13 -10.31
C PHE A 174 -8.06 -9.64 -10.27
N SER A 175 -7.19 -10.37 -9.57
CA SER A 175 -7.40 -11.76 -9.19
C SER A 175 -6.76 -12.04 -7.83
N TYR A 176 -6.77 -13.28 -7.35
CA TYR A 176 -6.26 -13.60 -6.02
C TYR A 176 -4.79 -13.17 -5.83
N ARG A 177 -4.56 -12.16 -4.94
CA ARG A 177 -3.23 -11.57 -4.67
C ARG A 177 -2.54 -11.02 -5.93
N HIS A 178 -3.33 -10.53 -6.88
CA HIS A 178 -2.83 -10.01 -8.14
C HIS A 178 -3.60 -8.76 -8.58
N SER A 179 -2.84 -7.83 -9.16
CA SER A 179 -3.34 -6.77 -10.04
C SER A 179 -2.31 -6.47 -11.14
N ALA A 180 -2.75 -5.92 -12.25
CA ALA A 180 -1.88 -5.48 -13.34
C ALA A 180 -0.83 -4.45 -12.90
N LEU A 181 -1.08 -3.71 -11.82
CA LEU A 181 -0.15 -2.71 -11.24
C LEU A 181 1.17 -3.32 -10.77
N GLN A 182 1.21 -4.63 -10.47
CA GLN A 182 2.45 -5.29 -10.02
C GLN A 182 3.55 -5.34 -11.08
N TYR A 183 3.17 -5.18 -12.35
CA TYR A 183 4.08 -5.30 -13.50
C TYR A 183 4.20 -4.01 -14.32
N GLN A 184 3.65 -2.92 -13.80
CA GLN A 184 3.66 -1.61 -14.46
C GLN A 184 4.51 -0.63 -13.64
N ASP A 185 5.20 0.27 -14.33
CA ASP A 185 5.94 1.37 -13.70
C ASP A 185 4.95 2.49 -13.34
N LEU A 186 4.16 2.24 -12.29
CA LEU A 186 3.10 3.11 -11.83
C LEU A 186 3.16 3.33 -10.31
N VAL A 187 2.96 4.59 -9.90
CA VAL A 187 2.82 4.96 -8.49
C VAL A 187 1.38 5.36 -8.22
N VAL A 188 0.67 4.58 -7.42
CA VAL A 188 -0.72 4.87 -7.05
C VAL A 188 -0.78 6.15 -6.22
N LEU A 189 -1.63 7.10 -6.63
CA LEU A 189 -1.90 8.38 -5.94
C LEU A 189 -3.20 8.36 -5.16
N SER A 190 -4.28 7.87 -5.78
CA SER A 190 -5.60 7.75 -5.15
C SER A 190 -6.41 6.59 -5.72
N VAL A 191 -7.42 6.19 -4.98
CA VAL A 191 -8.33 5.08 -5.31
C VAL A 191 -9.77 5.56 -5.18
N SER A 192 -10.58 5.29 -6.20
CA SER A 192 -12.01 5.50 -6.21
C SER A 192 -12.73 4.18 -5.97
N PHE A 193 -13.68 4.18 -5.06
CA PHE A 193 -14.51 3.04 -4.70
C PHE A 193 -15.98 3.27 -5.07
N VAL A 194 -16.70 2.18 -5.35
CA VAL A 194 -18.16 2.15 -5.35
C VAL A 194 -18.60 1.21 -4.22
N LEU A 195 -19.30 1.77 -3.26
CA LEU A 195 -19.73 1.10 -2.04
C LEU A 195 -21.26 1.06 -1.98
N LYS A 196 -21.81 0.36 -1.00
CA LYS A 196 -23.27 0.21 -0.85
C LYS A 196 -23.76 0.98 0.38
N PRO A 197 -24.86 1.74 0.29
CA PRO A 197 -25.47 2.32 1.48
C PRO A 197 -25.89 1.24 2.48
N GLU A 198 -25.55 1.45 3.74
CA GLU A 198 -25.93 0.56 4.84
C GLU A 198 -25.93 1.33 6.17
N GLU A 199 -26.67 0.86 7.15
CA GLU A 199 -26.67 1.45 8.49
C GLU A 199 -25.29 1.32 9.14
N GLN A 200 -24.78 2.42 9.68
CA GLN A 200 -23.45 2.49 10.31
C GLN A 200 -23.25 1.40 11.36
N GLN A 201 -24.26 1.16 12.21
CA GLN A 201 -24.20 0.15 13.27
C GLN A 201 -24.00 -1.28 12.72
N ILE A 202 -24.60 -1.59 11.56
CA ILE A 202 -24.44 -2.90 10.90
C ILE A 202 -23.01 -3.04 10.38
N ILE A 203 -22.47 -2.00 9.74
CA ILE A 203 -21.09 -1.97 9.22
C ILE A 203 -20.10 -2.14 10.39
N GLU A 204 -20.27 -1.37 11.47
CA GLU A 204 -19.39 -1.43 12.65
C GLU A 204 -19.43 -2.78 13.35
N ALA A 205 -20.61 -3.39 13.47
CA ALA A 205 -20.75 -4.75 14.03
C ALA A 205 -19.94 -5.79 13.22
N LYS A 206 -19.98 -5.70 11.89
CA LYS A 206 -19.21 -6.54 10.98
C LYS A 206 -17.70 -6.32 11.11
N MET A 207 -17.27 -5.05 11.18
CA MET A 207 -15.86 -4.70 11.41
C MET A 207 -15.35 -5.22 12.76
N ALA A 208 -16.16 -5.12 13.81
CA ALA A 208 -15.84 -5.63 15.14
C ALA A 208 -15.70 -7.17 15.13
N ASP A 209 -16.57 -7.88 14.43
CA ASP A 209 -16.50 -9.32 14.27
C ASP A 209 -15.22 -9.74 13.54
N PHE A 210 -14.88 -9.11 12.41
CA PHE A 210 -13.66 -9.40 11.66
C PHE A 210 -12.40 -9.11 12.48
N SER A 211 -12.39 -7.99 13.22
CA SER A 211 -11.29 -7.64 14.12
C SER A 211 -11.12 -8.66 15.25
N ARG A 212 -12.22 -9.14 15.84
CA ARG A 212 -12.21 -10.19 16.87
C ARG A 212 -11.64 -11.49 16.31
N ARG A 213 -12.16 -11.97 15.16
CA ARG A 213 -11.68 -13.21 14.50
C ARG A 213 -10.19 -13.15 14.19
N ARG A 214 -9.70 -11.98 13.76
CA ARG A 214 -8.28 -11.78 13.49
C ARG A 214 -7.43 -11.91 14.75
N ARG A 215 -7.80 -11.24 15.84
CA ARG A 215 -7.08 -11.32 17.13
C ARG A 215 -7.05 -12.73 17.71
N THR A 216 -8.13 -13.51 17.50
CA THR A 216 -8.20 -14.90 17.99
C THR A 216 -7.33 -15.85 17.17
N LYS A 217 -7.15 -15.58 15.86
CA LYS A 217 -6.51 -16.54 14.94
C LYS A 217 -5.07 -16.18 14.53
N GLN A 218 -4.60 -14.97 14.85
CA GLN A 218 -3.27 -14.52 14.45
C GLN A 218 -2.47 -14.01 15.66
N PRO A 219 -1.19 -14.37 15.75
CA PRO A 219 -0.29 -13.90 16.82
C PRO A 219 0.15 -12.46 16.53
N LEU A 220 -0.72 -11.48 16.84
CA LEU A 220 -0.49 -10.06 16.51
C LEU A 220 0.60 -9.40 17.35
N ASP A 221 1.06 -10.04 18.41
CA ASP A 221 2.13 -9.55 19.31
C ASP A 221 3.53 -9.73 18.71
N TYR A 222 3.64 -10.46 17.61
CA TYR A 222 4.92 -10.70 16.94
C TYR A 222 5.03 -9.90 15.64
N PRO A 223 6.26 -9.42 15.29
CA PRO A 223 6.53 -8.84 13.98
C PRO A 223 6.14 -9.79 12.85
N SER A 224 5.47 -9.26 11.81
CA SER A 224 4.95 -10.09 10.73
C SER A 224 4.92 -9.32 9.41
N ALA A 225 5.23 -10.01 8.30
CA ALA A 225 5.03 -9.51 6.94
C ALA A 225 3.79 -10.12 6.26
N GLY A 226 2.87 -10.72 7.04
CA GLY A 226 1.70 -11.43 6.55
C GLY A 226 1.98 -12.90 6.21
N SER A 227 1.05 -13.53 5.50
CA SER A 227 1.18 -14.93 5.10
C SER A 227 2.24 -15.09 4.00
N THR A 228 3.27 -15.88 4.25
CA THR A 228 4.37 -16.14 3.31
C THR A 228 3.92 -16.96 2.10
N PHE A 229 3.01 -17.91 2.30
CA PHE A 229 2.55 -18.80 1.25
C PHE A 229 1.15 -18.41 0.75
N LYS A 230 0.95 -18.49 -0.56
CA LYS A 230 -0.38 -18.36 -1.16
C LYS A 230 -1.28 -19.51 -0.69
N ARG A 231 -2.56 -19.23 -0.52
CA ARG A 231 -3.57 -20.23 -0.14
C ARG A 231 -3.73 -21.24 -1.29
N PRO A 232 -3.49 -22.55 -1.05
CA PRO A 232 -3.78 -23.58 -2.04
C PRO A 232 -5.30 -23.75 -2.21
N PHE A 233 -5.70 -24.26 -3.37
CA PHE A 233 -7.11 -24.51 -3.64
C PHE A 233 -7.69 -25.50 -2.63
N GLY A 234 -8.81 -25.13 -2.00
CA GLY A 234 -9.52 -25.96 -1.02
C GLY A 234 -8.86 -26.09 0.37
N HIS A 235 -7.67 -25.51 0.59
CA HIS A 235 -6.90 -25.65 1.84
C HIS A 235 -6.39 -24.31 2.38
N TYR A 236 -5.87 -24.32 3.61
CA TYR A 236 -5.15 -23.21 4.22
C TYR A 236 -3.67 -23.58 4.37
N ALA A 237 -2.78 -22.80 3.81
CA ALA A 237 -1.33 -23.09 3.84
C ALA A 237 -0.80 -23.28 5.28
N ALA A 238 -1.25 -22.45 6.22
CA ALA A 238 -0.84 -22.55 7.62
C ALA A 238 -1.27 -23.87 8.25
N ALA A 239 -2.51 -24.35 7.98
CA ALA A 239 -2.98 -25.64 8.50
C ALA A 239 -2.16 -26.80 7.93
N LEU A 240 -1.91 -26.79 6.61
CA LEU A 240 -1.07 -27.82 5.98
C LEU A 240 0.36 -27.86 6.51
N ILE A 241 0.92 -26.71 6.89
CA ILE A 241 2.26 -26.63 7.49
C ILE A 241 2.25 -27.15 8.93
N ASP A 242 1.18 -26.87 9.68
CA ASP A 242 1.02 -27.32 11.08
C ASP A 242 0.78 -28.84 11.17
N GLU A 243 0.16 -29.42 10.15
CA GLU A 243 -0.12 -30.86 10.02
C GLU A 243 1.08 -31.68 9.50
N ALA A 244 2.11 -31.05 8.92
CA ALA A 244 3.28 -31.70 8.31
C ALA A 244 4.41 -31.95 9.31
#